data_b1a307ce024e6f65fc7b05255a2549eb
#
_entry.id   b1a307ce024e6f65fc7b05255a2549eb
#
_cell.length_a   1.000
_cell.length_b   1.000
_cell.length_c   1.000
_cell.angle_alpha   90.00
_cell.angle_beta   90.00
_cell.angle_gamma   90.00
#
_symmetry.space_group_name_H-M   'P 1'
#
loop_
_entity.id
_entity.type
_entity.pdbx_description
1 polymer ?
#
loop_
_entity_poly.entity_id
_entity_poly.type
_entity_poly.pdbx_seq_one_letter_code
_entity_poly.pdbx_strand_id
1 'polypeptide(L)'
;MWQGSKDMDHSRTDTGIAALLRECSSAGTPLTLGEALDLLGERSFGALFVLLALPAALPLPAAGYAVPFGLGIFVLGIELIAGRSRPWLPARILKMKLPSLDPDSRALALLERIEGLFRARGPGLHGPFRAMVGLTACCLGGLMMIPIPGTNTLPGACALVMGMGILYRDGLWTAAGMVIGAGLLGLYGAAAFGVLKLFHLTG
;
A
#
# COMPACT_ATOMS: atom_id res chain seq x y z
N MET A 1 -29.98 25.45 8.47
CA MET A 1 -29.43 25.58 7.13
C MET A 1 -28.00 25.02 7.09
N TRP A 2 -27.78 23.73 7.56
CA TRP A 2 -26.45 23.13 7.75
C TRP A 2 -26.43 21.59 7.56
N GLN A 3 -27.31 21.05 6.70
CA GLN A 3 -27.38 19.62 6.37
C GLN A 3 -26.73 19.26 5.03
N GLY A 4 -26.50 20.23 4.14
CA GLY A 4 -25.94 19.96 2.81
C GLY A 4 -24.44 19.62 2.76
N SER A 5 -23.69 19.84 3.86
CA SER A 5 -22.23 19.58 3.88
C SER A 5 -21.88 18.13 4.26
N LYS A 6 -22.75 17.43 4.99
CA LYS A 6 -22.52 16.03 5.37
C LYS A 6 -22.85 15.04 4.26
N ASP A 7 -23.84 15.35 3.44
CA ASP A 7 -24.27 14.47 2.35
C ASP A 7 -23.30 14.52 1.16
N MET A 8 -22.58 15.63 0.97
CA MET A 8 -21.51 15.72 -0.04
C MET A 8 -20.24 14.98 0.34
N ASP A 9 -19.98 14.75 1.63
CA ASP A 9 -18.80 14.03 2.12
C ASP A 9 -18.97 12.50 1.98
N HIS A 10 -20.20 11.98 2.15
CA HIS A 10 -20.48 10.57 1.98
C HIS A 10 -20.54 10.10 0.52
N SER A 11 -21.01 10.96 -0.42
CA SER A 11 -21.05 10.61 -1.84
C SER A 11 -19.65 10.56 -2.49
N ARG A 12 -18.71 11.37 -1.98
CA ARG A 12 -17.31 11.36 -2.45
C ARG A 12 -16.50 10.15 -2.00
N THR A 13 -16.87 9.54 -0.87
CA THR A 13 -16.16 8.35 -0.36
C THR A 13 -16.45 7.08 -1.16
N ASP A 14 -17.55 7.03 -1.92
CA ASP A 14 -17.89 5.89 -2.79
C ASP A 14 -17.44 6.08 -4.25
N THR A 15 -16.97 7.28 -4.60
CA THR A 15 -16.45 7.54 -5.94
C THR A 15 -15.14 6.77 -6.15
N GLY A 16 -15.03 6.05 -7.26
CA GLY A 16 -13.81 5.32 -7.63
C GLY A 16 -12.60 6.26 -7.75
N ILE A 17 -11.42 5.73 -7.50
CA ILE A 17 -10.18 6.51 -7.56
C ILE A 17 -9.93 7.04 -8.97
N ALA A 18 -10.26 6.24 -9.99
CA ALA A 18 -10.16 6.65 -11.39
C ALA A 18 -11.06 7.84 -11.69
N ALA A 19 -12.29 7.86 -11.15
CA ALA A 19 -13.22 8.98 -11.33
C ALA A 19 -12.73 10.26 -10.63
N LEU A 20 -12.16 10.13 -9.40
CA LEU A 20 -11.53 11.25 -8.69
C LEU A 20 -10.33 11.81 -9.47
N LEU A 21 -9.48 10.94 -10.00
CA LEU A 21 -8.34 11.36 -10.81
C LEU A 21 -8.76 12.03 -12.12
N ARG A 22 -9.85 11.56 -12.76
CA ARG A 22 -10.43 12.20 -13.93
C ARG A 22 -10.96 13.61 -13.63
N GLU A 23 -11.71 13.74 -12.55
CA GLU A 23 -12.25 15.03 -12.12
C GLU A 23 -11.13 16.03 -11.84
N CYS A 24 -10.09 15.62 -11.13
CA CYS A 24 -8.91 16.44 -10.85
C CYS A 24 -8.12 16.79 -12.12
N SER A 25 -8.01 15.84 -13.05
CA SER A 25 -7.29 16.05 -14.33
C SER A 25 -8.05 17.01 -15.27
N SER A 26 -9.37 16.91 -15.31
CA SER A 26 -10.20 17.81 -16.11
C SER A 26 -10.26 19.24 -15.57
N ALA A 27 -10.03 19.43 -14.25
CA ALA A 27 -9.97 20.74 -13.62
C ALA A 27 -8.68 21.53 -13.96
N GLY A 28 -7.70 20.91 -14.63
CA GLY A 28 -6.46 21.56 -15.08
C GLY A 28 -5.52 22.04 -13.97
N THR A 29 -5.81 21.76 -12.71
CA THR A 29 -4.97 22.10 -11.57
C THR A 29 -4.05 20.93 -11.23
N PRO A 30 -2.71 21.14 -11.21
CA PRO A 30 -1.80 20.08 -10.81
C PRO A 30 -2.02 19.73 -9.34
N LEU A 31 -2.57 18.54 -9.08
CA LEU A 31 -2.83 18.03 -7.74
C LEU A 31 -1.49 17.69 -7.06
N THR A 32 -1.32 18.10 -5.82
CA THR A 32 -0.19 17.68 -4.99
C THR A 32 -0.48 16.32 -4.35
N LEU A 33 0.58 15.57 -4.01
CA LEU A 33 0.42 14.29 -3.30
C LEU A 33 -0.34 14.46 -1.99
N GLY A 34 -0.11 15.56 -1.26
CA GLY A 34 -0.82 15.87 -0.02
C GLY A 34 -2.32 16.02 -0.23
N GLU A 35 -2.73 16.79 -1.22
CA GLU A 35 -4.15 16.97 -1.57
C GLU A 35 -4.81 15.65 -1.99
N ALA A 36 -4.11 14.82 -2.77
CA ALA A 36 -4.61 13.50 -3.16
C ALA A 36 -4.80 12.58 -1.94
N LEU A 37 -3.83 12.57 -1.00
CA LEU A 37 -3.93 11.77 0.22
C LEU A 37 -5.03 12.28 1.16
N ASP A 38 -5.27 13.59 1.20
CA ASP A 38 -6.36 14.18 1.97
C ASP A 38 -7.73 13.78 1.41
N LEU A 39 -7.88 13.71 0.09
CA LEU A 39 -9.09 13.23 -0.58
C LEU A 39 -9.35 11.74 -0.32
N LEU A 40 -8.28 10.93 -0.23
CA LEU A 40 -8.38 9.49 -0.02
C LEU A 40 -8.65 9.11 1.46
N GLY A 41 -8.37 9.99 2.42
CA GLY A 41 -8.55 9.70 3.84
C GLY A 41 -7.82 8.42 4.30
N GLU A 42 -8.53 7.44 4.86
CA GLU A 42 -7.94 6.16 5.30
C GLU A 42 -7.40 5.31 4.14
N ARG A 43 -7.91 5.48 2.92
CA ARG A 43 -7.42 4.82 1.70
C ARG A 43 -6.00 5.28 1.32
N SER A 44 -5.54 6.41 1.86
CA SER A 44 -4.21 6.95 1.61
C SER A 44 -3.10 5.98 2.04
N PHE A 45 -3.30 5.18 3.09
CA PHE A 45 -2.37 4.09 3.42
C PHE A 45 -2.25 3.09 2.27
N GLY A 46 -3.40 2.65 1.71
CA GLY A 46 -3.43 1.74 0.57
C GLY A 46 -2.71 2.30 -0.65
N ALA A 47 -2.94 3.57 -0.98
CA ALA A 47 -2.28 4.24 -2.09
C ALA A 47 -0.76 4.28 -1.93
N LEU A 48 -0.27 4.59 -0.72
CA LEU A 48 1.16 4.60 -0.43
C LEU A 48 1.76 3.19 -0.43
N PHE A 49 1.05 2.17 0.09
CA PHE A 49 1.48 0.78 -0.02
C PHE A 49 1.65 0.39 -1.48
N VAL A 50 0.68 0.68 -2.34
CA VAL A 50 0.75 0.40 -3.78
C VAL A 50 1.94 1.12 -4.41
N LEU A 51 2.10 2.40 -4.13
CA LEU A 51 3.19 3.22 -4.67
C LEU A 51 4.58 2.67 -4.30
N LEU A 52 4.76 2.25 -3.04
CA LEU A 52 6.04 1.76 -2.54
C LEU A 52 6.27 0.29 -2.90
N ALA A 53 5.21 -0.52 -2.91
CA ALA A 53 5.33 -1.95 -3.20
C ALA A 53 5.45 -2.25 -4.70
N LEU A 54 4.86 -1.43 -5.58
CA LEU A 54 4.86 -1.66 -7.03
C LEU A 54 6.28 -1.81 -7.61
N PRO A 55 7.23 -0.87 -7.39
CA PRO A 55 8.58 -1.06 -7.90
C PRO A 55 9.30 -2.24 -7.24
N ALA A 56 9.03 -2.53 -5.97
CA ALA A 56 9.64 -3.65 -5.26
C ALA A 56 9.10 -5.01 -5.69
N ALA A 57 7.85 -5.10 -6.14
CA ALA A 57 7.23 -6.30 -6.69
C ALA A 57 7.78 -6.67 -8.09
N LEU A 58 8.43 -5.74 -8.79
CA LEU A 58 9.06 -6.01 -10.06
C LEU A 58 10.35 -6.81 -9.86
N PRO A 59 10.60 -7.87 -10.66
CA PRO A 59 11.82 -8.67 -10.56
C PRO A 59 13.02 -7.93 -11.18
N LEU A 60 13.43 -6.83 -10.56
CA LEU A 60 14.59 -6.07 -11.00
C LEU A 60 15.87 -6.63 -10.37
N PRO A 61 16.93 -6.87 -11.15
CA PRO A 61 18.15 -7.54 -10.67
C PRO A 61 19.06 -6.65 -9.82
N ALA A 62 18.68 -5.42 -9.52
CA ALA A 62 19.51 -4.49 -8.77
C ALA A 62 19.42 -4.76 -7.24
N ALA A 63 20.53 -5.19 -6.65
CA ALA A 63 20.63 -5.38 -5.22
C ALA A 63 20.49 -4.03 -4.49
N GLY A 64 19.67 -4.02 -3.43
CA GLY A 64 19.55 -2.86 -2.53
C GLY A 64 18.55 -1.77 -2.94
N TYR A 65 18.04 -1.77 -4.18
CA TYR A 65 17.04 -0.75 -4.58
C TYR A 65 15.72 -0.87 -3.80
N ALA A 66 15.41 -2.04 -3.27
CA ALA A 66 14.18 -2.28 -2.51
C ALA A 66 14.24 -1.73 -1.06
N VAL A 67 15.44 -1.44 -0.55
CA VAL A 67 15.63 -0.97 0.83
C VAL A 67 14.81 0.29 1.15
N PRO A 68 14.84 1.39 0.36
CA PRO A 68 14.05 2.57 0.65
C PRO A 68 12.53 2.30 0.58
N PHE A 69 12.08 1.42 -0.30
CA PHE A 69 10.67 1.03 -0.39
C PHE A 69 10.25 0.19 0.81
N GLY A 70 11.10 -0.77 1.22
CA GLY A 70 10.89 -1.57 2.42
C GLY A 70 10.83 -0.72 3.68
N LEU A 71 11.72 0.27 3.81
CA LEU A 71 11.68 1.22 4.92
C LEU A 71 10.38 2.03 4.94
N GLY A 72 9.92 2.49 3.78
CA GLY A 72 8.64 3.20 3.66
C GLY A 72 7.46 2.34 4.10
N ILE A 73 7.39 1.08 3.65
CA ILE A 73 6.36 0.12 4.05
C ILE A 73 6.43 -0.17 5.55
N PHE A 74 7.62 -0.31 6.10
CA PHE A 74 7.86 -0.51 7.54
C PHE A 74 7.32 0.66 8.37
N VAL A 75 7.62 1.91 7.98
CA VAL A 75 7.13 3.12 8.65
C VAL A 75 5.61 3.20 8.60
N LEU A 76 5.00 2.96 7.42
CA LEU A 76 3.54 2.91 7.29
C LEU A 76 2.92 1.83 8.19
N GLY A 77 3.58 0.69 8.34
CA GLY A 77 3.16 -0.37 9.26
C GLY A 77 3.14 0.11 10.72
N ILE A 78 4.18 0.81 11.17
CA ILE A 78 4.23 1.39 12.52
C ILE A 78 3.10 2.40 12.71
N GLU A 79 2.81 3.24 11.72
CA GLU A 79 1.74 4.23 11.79
C GLU A 79 0.36 3.58 11.89
N LEU A 80 0.15 2.47 11.18
CA LEU A 80 -1.07 1.66 11.29
C LEU A 80 -1.23 1.08 12.69
N ILE A 81 -0.16 0.53 13.29
CA ILE A 81 -0.16 0.02 14.67
C ILE A 81 -0.45 1.15 15.67
N ALA A 82 0.14 2.32 15.44
CA ALA A 82 -0.09 3.51 16.27
C ALA A 82 -1.50 4.09 16.15
N GLY A 83 -2.37 3.51 15.31
CA GLY A 83 -3.76 3.94 15.17
C GLY A 83 -3.95 5.23 14.37
N ARG A 84 -2.96 5.68 13.60
CA ARG A 84 -3.07 6.91 12.80
C ARG A 84 -4.10 6.76 11.70
N SER A 85 -5.03 7.68 11.59
CA SER A 85 -6.05 7.70 10.52
C SER A 85 -5.50 8.18 9.17
N ARG A 86 -4.36 8.87 9.17
CA ARG A 86 -3.67 9.35 7.96
C ARG A 86 -2.18 9.10 8.08
N PRO A 87 -1.52 8.71 6.97
CA PRO A 87 -0.08 8.52 6.96
C PRO A 87 0.63 9.86 7.14
N TRP A 88 1.69 9.84 7.93
CA TRP A 88 2.57 10.98 8.07
C TRP A 88 3.69 10.91 7.03
N LEU A 89 3.81 11.98 6.24
CA LEU A 89 4.88 12.12 5.28
C LEU A 89 5.61 13.46 5.50
N PRO A 90 6.91 13.50 5.21
CA PRO A 90 7.65 14.77 5.20
C PRO A 90 7.00 15.79 4.27
N ALA A 91 6.96 17.06 4.70
CA ALA A 91 6.31 18.14 3.94
C ALA A 91 6.86 18.31 2.50
N ARG A 92 8.10 17.89 2.26
CA ARG A 92 8.70 17.90 0.92
C ARG A 92 8.00 16.93 -0.03
N ILE A 93 7.64 15.74 0.46
CA ILE A 93 6.96 14.70 -0.31
C ILE A 93 5.50 15.11 -0.55
N LEU A 94 4.82 15.67 0.44
CA LEU A 94 3.43 16.14 0.31
C LEU A 94 3.26 17.23 -0.76
N LYS A 95 4.30 18.05 -0.97
CA LYS A 95 4.31 19.13 -1.99
C LYS A 95 4.66 18.64 -3.40
N MET A 96 4.98 17.36 -3.58
CA MET A 96 5.26 16.83 -4.91
C MET A 96 3.98 16.88 -5.75
N LYS A 97 4.09 17.46 -6.95
CA LYS A 97 3.00 17.49 -7.92
C LYS A 97 2.87 16.13 -8.55
N LEU A 98 1.65 15.60 -8.56
CA LEU A 98 1.33 14.39 -9.32
C LEU A 98 1.37 14.72 -10.82
N PRO A 99 1.86 13.80 -11.66
CA PRO A 99 1.79 13.99 -13.10
C PRO A 99 0.32 14.10 -13.51
N SER A 100 0.02 15.10 -14.33
CA SER A 100 -1.31 15.22 -14.96
C SER A 100 -1.53 14.00 -15.85
N LEU A 101 -2.51 13.18 -15.49
CA LEU A 101 -2.95 12.07 -16.32
C LEU A 101 -3.95 12.59 -17.34
N ASP A 102 -3.75 12.29 -18.61
CA ASP A 102 -4.75 12.57 -19.63
C ASP A 102 -6.06 11.84 -19.27
N PRO A 103 -7.23 12.51 -19.26
CA PRO A 103 -8.51 11.89 -18.92
C PRO A 103 -8.84 10.65 -19.77
N ASP A 104 -8.31 10.60 -21.00
CA ASP A 104 -8.47 9.49 -21.94
C ASP A 104 -7.26 8.52 -21.96
N SER A 105 -6.37 8.63 -20.97
CA SER A 105 -5.17 7.79 -20.91
C SER A 105 -5.50 6.31 -20.70
N ARG A 106 -4.71 5.44 -21.35
CA ARG A 106 -4.77 3.99 -21.12
C ARG A 106 -4.56 3.62 -19.66
N ALA A 107 -3.84 4.46 -18.91
CA ALA A 107 -3.59 4.27 -17.50
C ALA A 107 -4.88 4.38 -16.67
N LEU A 108 -5.73 5.37 -16.95
CA LEU A 108 -7.03 5.51 -16.29
C LEU A 108 -7.99 4.37 -16.66
N ALA A 109 -8.03 3.98 -17.94
CA ALA A 109 -8.85 2.83 -18.38
C ALA A 109 -8.39 1.51 -17.71
N LEU A 110 -7.08 1.33 -17.49
CA LEU A 110 -6.55 0.18 -16.76
C LEU A 110 -6.94 0.25 -15.28
N LEU A 111 -6.86 1.43 -14.68
CA LEU A 111 -7.24 1.64 -13.28
C LEU A 111 -8.72 1.30 -13.07
N GLU A 112 -9.62 1.75 -13.96
CA GLU A 112 -11.05 1.41 -13.92
C GLU A 112 -11.30 -0.12 -14.01
N ARG A 113 -10.53 -0.81 -14.85
CA ARG A 113 -10.62 -2.28 -14.93
C ARG A 113 -10.17 -2.96 -13.65
N ILE A 114 -9.09 -2.45 -13.06
CA ILE A 114 -8.58 -2.97 -11.78
C ILE A 114 -9.59 -2.69 -10.66
N GLU A 115 -10.17 -1.49 -10.62
CA GLU A 115 -11.24 -1.15 -9.67
C GLU A 115 -12.41 -2.14 -9.72
N GLY A 116 -12.79 -2.58 -10.92
CA GLY A 116 -13.86 -3.56 -11.12
C GLY A 116 -13.60 -4.94 -10.52
N LEU A 117 -12.35 -5.28 -10.19
CA LEU A 117 -11.99 -6.54 -9.53
C LEU A 117 -12.20 -6.49 -8.02
N PHE A 118 -12.16 -5.28 -7.44
CA PHE A 118 -12.29 -5.07 -6.00
C PHE A 118 -13.73 -4.68 -5.66
N ARG A 119 -14.19 -5.15 -4.53
CA ARG A 119 -15.49 -4.78 -3.98
C ARG A 119 -15.30 -4.36 -2.54
N ALA A 120 -15.89 -3.26 -2.12
CA ALA A 120 -15.87 -2.86 -0.72
C ALA A 120 -16.54 -3.94 0.14
N ARG A 121 -15.74 -4.81 0.78
CA ARG A 121 -16.19 -5.94 1.59
C ARG A 121 -15.42 -5.99 2.89
N GLY A 122 -16.15 -6.27 3.96
CA GLY A 122 -15.54 -6.52 5.27
C GLY A 122 -15.24 -5.26 6.07
N PRO A 123 -14.64 -5.44 7.25
CA PRO A 123 -14.29 -4.35 8.13
C PRO A 123 -13.24 -3.47 7.47
N GLY A 124 -13.44 -2.16 7.50
CA GLY A 124 -12.39 -1.21 7.18
C GLY A 124 -11.19 -1.39 8.11
N LEU A 125 -10.16 -0.55 7.97
CA LEU A 125 -8.97 -0.55 8.81
C LEU A 125 -9.29 -0.09 10.25
N HIS A 126 -10.01 -0.94 11.02
CA HIS A 126 -10.45 -0.61 12.39
C HIS A 126 -9.91 -1.62 13.40
N GLY A 127 -9.69 -1.18 14.61
CA GLY A 127 -9.38 -2.03 15.77
C GLY A 127 -8.21 -2.99 15.55
N PRO A 128 -8.33 -4.26 15.99
CA PRO A 128 -7.24 -5.24 15.93
C PRO A 128 -6.82 -5.59 14.50
N PHE A 129 -7.75 -5.55 13.53
CA PHE A 129 -7.43 -5.82 12.12
C PHE A 129 -6.40 -4.84 11.57
N ARG A 130 -6.53 -3.56 11.90
CA ARG A 130 -5.57 -2.52 11.53
C ARG A 130 -4.17 -2.79 12.09
N ALA A 131 -4.09 -3.19 13.37
CA ALA A 131 -2.82 -3.52 14.01
C ALA A 131 -2.17 -4.75 13.36
N MET A 132 -2.96 -5.76 12.99
CA MET A 132 -2.47 -6.96 12.29
C MET A 132 -1.92 -6.61 10.91
N VAL A 133 -2.63 -5.77 10.15
CA VAL A 133 -2.14 -5.23 8.86
C VAL A 133 -0.82 -4.50 9.06
N GLY A 134 -0.74 -3.62 10.06
CA GLY A 134 0.47 -2.87 10.38
C GLY A 134 1.64 -3.78 10.78
N LEU A 135 1.39 -4.80 11.59
CA LEU A 135 2.41 -5.78 11.99
C LEU A 135 2.95 -6.55 10.78
N THR A 136 2.05 -7.05 9.93
CA THR A 136 2.43 -7.74 8.69
C THR A 136 3.26 -6.82 7.80
N ALA A 137 2.86 -5.56 7.67
CA ALA A 137 3.60 -4.56 6.89
C ALA A 137 5.00 -4.31 7.45
N CYS A 138 5.14 -4.19 8.78
CA CYS A 138 6.45 -4.06 9.43
C CYS A 138 7.34 -5.27 9.14
N CYS A 139 6.81 -6.48 9.24
CA CYS A 139 7.58 -7.69 8.95
C CYS A 139 8.00 -7.76 7.48
N LEU A 140 7.09 -7.50 6.55
CA LEU A 140 7.39 -7.50 5.11
C LEU A 140 8.39 -6.40 4.75
N GLY A 141 8.18 -5.18 5.25
CA GLY A 141 9.10 -4.05 5.03
C GLY A 141 10.48 -4.31 5.62
N GLY A 142 10.55 -4.89 6.82
CA GLY A 142 11.79 -5.31 7.46
C GLY A 142 12.54 -6.37 6.64
N LEU A 143 11.83 -7.36 6.11
CA LEU A 143 12.40 -8.38 5.23
C LEU A 143 12.96 -7.77 3.93
N MET A 144 12.28 -6.78 3.35
CA MET A 144 12.73 -6.09 2.13
C MET A 144 13.97 -5.23 2.35
N MET A 145 14.29 -4.85 3.60
CA MET A 145 15.54 -4.13 3.92
C MET A 145 16.77 -5.04 3.90
N ILE A 146 16.60 -6.37 3.90
CA ILE A 146 17.71 -7.32 3.75
C ILE A 146 18.10 -7.36 2.27
N PRO A 147 19.31 -6.93 1.88
CA PRO A 147 19.68 -6.76 0.48
C PRO A 147 20.10 -8.09 -0.18
N ILE A 148 19.21 -9.08 -0.18
CA ILE A 148 19.43 -10.35 -0.88
C ILE A 148 18.76 -10.25 -2.26
N PRO A 149 19.52 -10.40 -3.37
CA PRO A 149 18.96 -10.33 -4.71
C PRO A 149 17.84 -11.36 -4.92
N GLY A 150 16.70 -10.92 -5.48
CA GLY A 150 15.58 -11.79 -5.81
C GLY A 150 14.61 -12.11 -4.66
N THR A 151 14.96 -11.84 -3.40
CA THR A 151 14.07 -12.12 -2.26
C THR A 151 13.01 -11.04 -2.01
N ASN A 152 13.18 -9.85 -2.58
CA ASN A 152 12.31 -8.70 -2.32
C ASN A 152 11.01 -8.69 -3.13
N THR A 153 10.98 -9.41 -4.26
CA THR A 153 9.83 -9.45 -5.17
C THR A 153 8.59 -10.04 -4.51
N LEU A 154 8.73 -11.14 -3.78
CA LEU A 154 7.60 -11.79 -3.10
C LEU A 154 7.04 -10.95 -1.95
N PRO A 155 7.85 -10.43 -1.00
CA PRO A 155 7.35 -9.50 0.01
C PRO A 155 6.72 -8.25 -0.58
N GLY A 156 7.31 -7.69 -1.65
CA GLY A 156 6.75 -6.56 -2.39
C GLY A 156 5.39 -6.88 -3.00
N ALA A 157 5.24 -8.06 -3.62
CA ALA A 157 3.96 -8.51 -4.17
C ALA A 157 2.89 -8.70 -3.08
N CYS A 158 3.24 -9.26 -1.92
CA CYS A 158 2.33 -9.38 -0.78
C CYS A 158 1.88 -8.00 -0.27
N ALA A 159 2.82 -7.07 -0.11
CA ALA A 159 2.53 -5.69 0.29
C ALA A 159 1.67 -4.96 -0.75
N LEU A 160 1.88 -5.21 -2.04
CA LEU A 160 1.07 -4.68 -3.14
C LEU A 160 -0.38 -5.17 -3.05
N VAL A 161 -0.59 -6.48 -2.91
CA VAL A 161 -1.93 -7.08 -2.79
C VAL A 161 -2.64 -6.52 -1.55
N MET A 162 -1.95 -6.44 -0.42
CA MET A 162 -2.49 -5.85 0.82
C MET A 162 -2.84 -4.37 0.62
N GLY A 163 -1.96 -3.60 -0.02
CA GLY A 163 -2.17 -2.19 -0.34
C GLY A 163 -3.37 -1.95 -1.24
N MET A 164 -3.55 -2.78 -2.27
CA MET A 164 -4.73 -2.75 -3.15
C MET A 164 -6.01 -3.02 -2.35
N GLY A 165 -6.00 -4.03 -1.47
CA GLY A 165 -7.15 -4.30 -0.60
C GLY A 165 -7.53 -3.11 0.29
N ILE A 166 -6.56 -2.43 0.88
CA ILE A 166 -6.78 -1.22 1.69
C ILE A 166 -7.32 -0.08 0.82
N LEU A 167 -6.73 0.15 -0.35
CA LEU A 167 -7.07 1.21 -1.28
C LEU A 167 -8.53 1.14 -1.74
N TYR A 168 -8.99 -0.09 -2.05
CA TYR A 168 -10.35 -0.35 -2.52
C TYR A 168 -11.32 -0.78 -1.40
N ARG A 169 -10.91 -0.70 -0.13
CA ARG A 169 -11.70 -1.11 1.04
C ARG A 169 -12.16 -2.58 0.95
N ASP A 170 -11.40 -3.42 0.30
CA ASP A 170 -11.67 -4.84 0.20
C ASP A 170 -10.89 -5.61 1.28
N GLY A 171 -11.57 -5.91 2.38
CA GLY A 171 -10.98 -6.63 3.52
C GLY A 171 -10.50 -8.04 3.15
N LEU A 172 -11.11 -8.68 2.14
CA LEU A 172 -10.70 -10.00 1.67
C LEU A 172 -9.33 -9.96 1.00
N TRP A 173 -9.10 -9.00 0.12
CA TRP A 173 -7.79 -8.82 -0.54
C TRP A 173 -6.71 -8.38 0.46
N THR A 174 -7.08 -7.52 1.42
CA THR A 174 -6.18 -7.15 2.51
C THR A 174 -5.77 -8.38 3.32
N ALA A 175 -6.74 -9.21 3.72
CA ALA A 175 -6.51 -10.44 4.47
C ALA A 175 -5.70 -11.47 3.63
N ALA A 176 -5.98 -11.60 2.33
CA ALA A 176 -5.20 -12.46 1.45
C ALA A 176 -3.72 -12.06 1.40
N GLY A 177 -3.44 -10.77 1.24
CA GLY A 177 -2.07 -10.25 1.28
C GLY A 177 -1.37 -10.52 2.62
N MET A 178 -2.10 -10.39 3.74
CA MET A 178 -1.59 -10.72 5.07
C MET A 178 -1.28 -12.22 5.23
N VAL A 179 -2.19 -13.09 4.84
CA VAL A 179 -2.04 -14.55 4.98
C VAL A 179 -0.88 -15.05 4.13
N ILE A 180 -0.80 -14.62 2.87
CA ILE A 180 0.30 -14.96 1.97
C ILE A 180 1.61 -14.41 2.52
N GLY A 181 1.61 -13.17 3.01
CA GLY A 181 2.77 -12.53 3.63
C GLY A 181 3.24 -13.26 4.89
N ALA A 182 2.32 -13.67 5.77
CA ALA A 182 2.66 -14.44 6.97
C ALA A 182 3.24 -15.83 6.61
N GLY A 183 2.68 -16.50 5.61
CA GLY A 183 3.22 -17.76 5.08
C GLY A 183 4.63 -17.60 4.54
N LEU A 184 4.88 -16.51 3.81
CA LEU A 184 6.19 -16.17 3.27
C LEU A 184 7.21 -15.91 4.39
N LEU A 185 6.82 -15.15 5.43
CA LEU A 185 7.66 -14.90 6.59
C LEU A 185 8.02 -16.19 7.33
N GLY A 186 7.07 -17.11 7.47
CA GLY A 186 7.30 -18.45 8.03
C GLY A 186 8.29 -19.25 7.19
N LEU A 187 8.16 -19.21 5.86
CA LEU A 187 9.08 -19.90 4.95
C LEU A 187 10.50 -19.36 5.04
N TYR A 188 10.68 -18.03 5.03
CA TYR A 188 12.00 -17.43 5.19
C TYR A 188 12.60 -17.67 6.57
N GLY A 189 11.78 -17.64 7.62
CA GLY A 189 12.20 -17.97 8.97
C GLY A 189 12.67 -19.43 9.09
N ALA A 190 11.94 -20.37 8.51
CA ALA A 190 12.32 -21.78 8.47
C ALA A 190 13.62 -22.02 7.68
N ALA A 191 13.76 -21.36 6.53
CA ALA A 191 14.98 -21.43 5.74
C ALA A 191 16.20 -20.88 6.51
N ALA A 192 16.06 -19.72 7.14
CA ALA A 192 17.12 -19.13 7.96
C ALA A 192 17.51 -20.04 9.14
N PHE A 193 16.52 -20.61 9.83
CA PHE A 193 16.75 -21.56 10.92
C PHE A 193 17.47 -22.83 10.44
N GLY A 194 17.09 -23.37 9.28
CA GLY A 194 17.75 -24.53 8.67
C GLY A 194 19.23 -24.27 8.36
N VAL A 195 19.53 -23.09 7.80
CA VAL A 195 20.91 -22.67 7.51
C VAL A 195 21.72 -22.53 8.80
N LEU A 196 21.18 -21.87 9.84
CA LEU A 196 21.85 -21.72 11.12
C LEU A 196 22.13 -23.06 11.78
N LYS A 197 21.18 -24.00 11.73
CA LYS A 197 21.35 -25.36 12.26
C LYS A 197 22.46 -26.12 11.52
N LEU A 198 22.52 -25.95 10.19
CA LEU A 198 23.57 -26.58 9.37
C LEU A 198 24.97 -26.08 9.79
N PHE A 199 25.13 -24.75 9.95
CA PHE A 199 26.40 -24.19 10.44
C PHE A 199 26.79 -24.66 11.84
N HIS A 200 25.81 -24.87 12.73
CA HIS A 200 26.07 -25.38 14.09
C HIS A 200 26.44 -26.85 14.13
N LEU A 201 26.10 -27.63 13.09
CA LEU A 201 26.43 -29.06 12.98
C LEU A 201 27.77 -29.30 12.27
N THR A 202 28.26 -28.32 11.52
CA THR A 202 29.50 -28.43 10.72
C THR A 202 30.69 -27.67 11.29
N GLY A 203 30.51 -26.89 12.36
CA GLY A 203 31.57 -26.17 13.11
C GLY A 203 31.75 -26.75 14.51
#